data_edad33878e8d073ded89f942cf69307e
#
_entry.id   edad33878e8d073ded89f942cf69307e
#
_cell.length_a   1.000
_cell.length_b   1.000
_cell.length_c   1.000
_cell.angle_alpha   90.00
_cell.angle_beta   90.00
_cell.angle_gamma   90.00
#
_symmetry.space_group_name_H-M   'P 1'
#
loop_
_entity.id
_entity.type
_entity.pdbx_description
1 polymer ?
#
loop_
_entity_poly.entity_id
_entity_poly.type
_entity_poly.pdbx_seq_one_letter_code
_entity_poly.pdbx_strand_id
1 'polypeptide(L)'
;MAGAWTVLSNTSILAMLAQTDSDVTSESRSCYHCGEQVPSGADFGLVIAGQRRPMCCPGCRAVAGLISANGLQNFYQQRTAYNQRPAERDPEALEQYLIYDDPALSATFSETGADGQVTAKLLLGGISCAACTWLIEQSMAQLPGVSMALVNLQQNRLDIRFSPEHIKLSHIFAQVDALGYRPRPFHSSTQRQQMADGYRLRSEEHTSELQSRSGLVCRP
;
A
#
# COMPACT_ATOMS: atom_id res chain seq x y z
N MET A 1 -11.86 19.09 -75.09
CA MET A 1 -12.59 18.49 -73.97
C MET A 1 -12.05 19.11 -72.70
N ALA A 2 -12.83 20.03 -72.10
CA ALA A 2 -12.42 20.78 -70.93
C ALA A 2 -12.97 20.08 -69.67
N GLY A 3 -12.07 19.60 -68.80
CA GLY A 3 -12.41 19.01 -67.52
C GLY A 3 -12.66 20.07 -66.46
N ALA A 4 -13.90 20.16 -65.99
CA ALA A 4 -14.29 21.08 -64.95
C ALA A 4 -13.73 20.60 -63.56
N TRP A 5 -12.87 21.38 -62.94
CA TRP A 5 -12.46 21.21 -61.54
C TRP A 5 -13.48 21.83 -60.66
N THR A 6 -14.24 21.01 -59.92
CA THR A 6 -15.19 21.47 -58.91
C THR A 6 -14.40 21.86 -57.66
N VAL A 7 -14.28 23.15 -57.37
CA VAL A 7 -13.74 23.70 -56.15
C VAL A 7 -14.74 23.47 -55.03
N LEU A 8 -14.43 22.52 -54.12
CA LEU A 8 -15.22 22.32 -52.91
C LEU A 8 -15.08 23.56 -52.03
N SER A 9 -16.18 24.22 -51.74
CA SER A 9 -16.26 25.44 -50.95
C SER A 9 -15.74 25.18 -49.52
N ASN A 10 -14.96 26.13 -49.00
CA ASN A 10 -14.32 26.16 -47.69
C ASN A 10 -15.29 25.97 -46.48
N THR A 11 -16.59 26.08 -46.72
CA THR A 11 -17.67 25.92 -45.72
C THR A 11 -17.87 24.46 -45.31
N SER A 12 -17.56 23.48 -46.17
CA SER A 12 -17.70 22.05 -45.83
C SER A 12 -16.58 21.51 -44.96
N ILE A 13 -15.38 22.10 -45.04
CA ILE A 13 -14.24 21.71 -44.23
C ILE A 13 -14.36 22.24 -42.79
N LEU A 14 -14.93 23.47 -42.63
CA LEU A 14 -15.22 24.04 -41.30
C LEU A 14 -16.34 23.31 -40.57
N ALA A 15 -17.32 22.75 -41.30
CA ALA A 15 -18.39 21.93 -40.69
C ALA A 15 -17.91 20.56 -40.25
N MET A 16 -16.84 20.00 -40.84
CA MET A 16 -16.24 18.74 -40.44
C MET A 16 -15.29 18.87 -39.24
N LEU A 17 -14.73 20.06 -39.02
CA LEU A 17 -13.85 20.33 -37.84
C LEU A 17 -14.62 20.76 -36.60
N ALA A 18 -15.92 21.06 -36.70
CA ALA A 18 -16.76 21.45 -35.57
C ALA A 18 -17.50 20.29 -34.88
N GLN A 19 -17.24 19.04 -35.28
CA GLN A 19 -17.92 17.85 -34.72
C GLN A 19 -17.03 17.00 -33.78
N THR A 20 -15.97 17.57 -33.23
CA THR A 20 -15.07 16.82 -32.33
C THR A 20 -15.00 17.36 -30.92
N ASP A 21 -16.06 17.99 -30.36
CA ASP A 21 -16.00 18.40 -28.93
C ASP A 21 -17.33 18.41 -28.19
N SER A 22 -18.31 17.56 -28.54
CA SER A 22 -19.55 17.50 -27.77
C SER A 22 -20.12 16.09 -27.64
N ASP A 23 -19.29 15.13 -27.26
CA ASP A 23 -19.82 13.87 -26.72
C ASP A 23 -19.01 13.46 -25.49
N VAL A 24 -18.93 14.35 -24.49
CA VAL A 24 -18.64 13.97 -23.12
C VAL A 24 -19.97 13.54 -22.50
N THR A 25 -20.51 12.42 -22.99
CA THR A 25 -21.43 11.62 -22.21
C THR A 25 -20.71 11.32 -20.92
N SER A 26 -21.33 11.67 -19.80
CA SER A 26 -20.88 11.35 -18.43
C SER A 26 -20.92 9.83 -18.20
N GLU A 27 -20.15 9.08 -18.98
CA GLU A 27 -19.84 7.69 -18.65
C GLU A 27 -19.11 7.72 -17.33
N SER A 28 -19.70 7.12 -16.31
CA SER A 28 -19.14 6.96 -14.99
C SER A 28 -17.82 6.19 -15.12
N ARG A 29 -16.71 6.94 -15.21
CA ARG A 29 -15.38 6.36 -15.39
C ARG A 29 -14.97 5.68 -14.09
N SER A 30 -14.72 4.38 -14.15
CA SER A 30 -14.19 3.64 -13.01
C SER A 30 -12.68 3.83 -12.91
N CYS A 31 -12.20 3.94 -11.68
CA CYS A 31 -10.77 4.04 -11.37
C CYS A 31 -10.03 2.77 -11.82
N TYR A 32 -9.00 2.95 -12.64
CA TYR A 32 -8.22 1.82 -13.13
C TYR A 32 -7.54 1.03 -12.00
N HIS A 33 -7.23 1.65 -10.85
CA HIS A 33 -6.58 0.97 -9.72
C HIS A 33 -7.59 0.24 -8.82
N CYS A 34 -8.59 0.94 -8.26
CA CYS A 34 -9.48 0.38 -7.23
C CYS A 34 -10.91 0.08 -7.69
N GLY A 35 -11.29 0.46 -8.93
CA GLY A 35 -12.63 0.23 -9.47
C GLY A 35 -13.70 1.23 -9.01
N GLU A 36 -13.41 2.10 -8.02
CA GLU A 36 -14.34 3.13 -7.55
C GLU A 36 -14.65 4.15 -8.65
N GLN A 37 -15.80 4.82 -8.54
CA GLN A 37 -16.16 5.87 -9.48
C GLN A 37 -15.20 7.05 -9.40
N VAL A 38 -14.80 7.56 -10.56
CA VAL A 38 -14.00 8.79 -10.64
C VAL A 38 -14.93 9.98 -10.45
N PRO A 39 -14.68 10.87 -9.46
CA PRO A 39 -15.49 12.05 -9.24
C PRO A 39 -15.57 12.93 -10.48
N SER A 40 -16.75 13.51 -10.76
CA SER A 40 -16.95 14.43 -11.87
C SER A 40 -15.98 15.63 -11.74
N GLY A 41 -15.30 15.96 -12.83
CA GLY A 41 -14.31 17.04 -12.85
C GLY A 41 -12.94 16.71 -12.26
N ALA A 42 -12.75 15.52 -11.66
CA ALA A 42 -11.45 15.09 -11.18
C ALA A 42 -10.59 14.56 -12.34
N ASP A 43 -9.35 15.07 -12.42
CA ASP A 43 -8.35 14.60 -13.38
C ASP A 43 -7.09 14.10 -12.69
N PHE A 44 -7.17 12.88 -12.15
CA PHE A 44 -6.03 12.17 -11.59
C PHE A 44 -5.47 11.11 -12.55
N GLY A 45 -5.77 11.20 -13.84
CA GLY A 45 -5.34 10.23 -14.85
C GLY A 45 -3.82 10.08 -14.92
N LEU A 46 -3.36 8.85 -15.20
CA LEU A 46 -1.95 8.48 -15.35
C LEU A 46 -1.78 7.66 -16.63
N VAL A 47 -0.65 7.85 -17.33
CA VAL A 47 -0.30 7.02 -18.49
C VAL A 47 0.35 5.73 -17.99
N ILE A 48 -0.29 4.59 -18.30
CA ILE A 48 0.20 3.25 -17.98
C ILE A 48 0.23 2.44 -19.29
N ALA A 49 1.38 1.88 -19.62
CA ALA A 49 1.59 1.13 -20.86
C ALA A 49 1.11 1.91 -22.12
N GLY A 50 1.41 3.21 -22.18
CA GLY A 50 1.06 4.09 -23.31
C GLY A 50 -0.40 4.56 -23.36
N GLN A 51 -1.25 4.16 -22.41
CA GLN A 51 -2.67 4.56 -22.36
C GLN A 51 -2.95 5.41 -21.12
N ARG A 52 -3.71 6.50 -21.30
CA ARG A 52 -4.17 7.29 -20.16
C ARG A 52 -5.27 6.52 -19.41
N ARG A 53 -5.01 6.19 -18.16
CA ARG A 53 -5.92 5.45 -17.28
C ARG A 53 -6.52 6.39 -16.23
N PRO A 54 -7.85 6.39 -16.05
CA PRO A 54 -8.51 7.24 -15.05
C PRO A 54 -8.22 6.74 -13.62
N MET A 55 -8.05 7.67 -12.68
CA MET A 55 -7.89 7.39 -11.24
C MET A 55 -8.91 8.22 -10.45
N CYS A 56 -9.43 7.67 -9.34
CA CYS A 56 -10.46 8.35 -8.56
C CYS A 56 -9.91 9.38 -7.56
N CYS A 57 -8.63 9.27 -7.21
CA CYS A 57 -8.00 10.14 -6.20
C CYS A 57 -6.48 10.20 -6.36
N PRO A 58 -5.81 11.16 -5.68
CA PRO A 58 -4.35 11.27 -5.69
C PRO A 58 -3.65 10.01 -5.16
N GLY A 59 -4.23 9.32 -4.17
CA GLY A 59 -3.68 8.07 -3.61
C GLY A 59 -3.60 6.96 -4.65
N CYS A 60 -4.68 6.70 -5.39
CA CYS A 60 -4.69 5.72 -6.50
C CYS A 60 -3.68 6.09 -7.59
N ARG A 61 -3.56 7.39 -7.93
CA ARG A 61 -2.56 7.87 -8.88
C ARG A 61 -1.13 7.62 -8.38
N ALA A 62 -0.86 7.87 -7.10
CA ALA A 62 0.47 7.69 -6.51
C ALA A 62 0.89 6.22 -6.51
N VAL A 63 0.00 5.30 -6.07
CA VAL A 63 0.26 3.85 -6.08
C VAL A 63 0.47 3.35 -7.51
N ALA A 64 -0.40 3.73 -8.44
CA ALA A 64 -0.26 3.33 -9.83
C ALA A 64 1.02 3.88 -10.48
N GLY A 65 1.43 5.09 -10.10
CA GLY A 65 2.69 5.70 -10.50
C GLY A 65 3.90 4.92 -9.99
N LEU A 66 3.89 4.52 -8.73
CA LEU A 66 4.94 3.72 -8.12
C LEU A 66 5.07 2.35 -8.80
N ILE A 67 3.95 1.66 -9.05
CA ILE A 67 3.92 0.38 -9.79
C ILE A 67 4.52 0.55 -11.18
N SER A 68 4.16 1.61 -11.89
CA SER A 68 4.67 1.89 -13.24
C SER A 68 6.15 2.28 -13.24
N ALA A 69 6.59 3.12 -12.29
CA ALA A 69 7.97 3.56 -12.18
C ALA A 69 8.94 2.40 -11.89
N ASN A 70 8.47 1.38 -11.15
CA ASN A 70 9.23 0.18 -10.85
C ASN A 70 9.12 -0.92 -11.93
N GLY A 71 8.52 -0.64 -13.09
CA GLY A 71 8.39 -1.60 -14.19
C GLY A 71 7.40 -2.75 -13.90
N LEU A 72 6.53 -2.59 -12.89
CA LEU A 72 5.62 -3.65 -12.40
C LEU A 72 4.21 -3.56 -13.01
N GLN A 73 4.02 -2.88 -14.16
CA GLN A 73 2.71 -2.68 -14.79
C GLN A 73 2.00 -3.99 -15.18
N ASN A 74 2.71 -5.10 -15.33
CA ASN A 74 2.12 -6.42 -15.54
C ASN A 74 1.14 -6.84 -14.44
N PHE A 75 1.28 -6.26 -13.24
CA PHE A 75 0.32 -6.39 -12.17
C PHE A 75 -1.12 -6.12 -12.63
N TYR A 76 -1.35 -5.05 -13.40
CA TYR A 76 -2.68 -4.69 -13.88
C TYR A 76 -3.26 -5.66 -14.90
N GLN A 77 -2.43 -6.45 -15.58
CA GLN A 77 -2.86 -7.48 -16.52
C GLN A 77 -3.19 -8.80 -15.82
N GLN A 78 -2.52 -9.09 -14.71
CA GLN A 78 -2.61 -10.36 -13.99
C GLN A 78 -3.61 -10.35 -12.83
N ARG A 79 -4.01 -9.17 -12.35
CA ARG A 79 -4.96 -9.08 -11.24
C ARG A 79 -6.33 -9.63 -11.63
N THR A 80 -6.95 -10.36 -10.73
CA THR A 80 -8.31 -10.91 -10.88
C THR A 80 -9.38 -10.10 -10.15
N ALA A 81 -8.96 -9.13 -9.33
CA ALA A 81 -9.82 -8.21 -8.59
C ALA A 81 -9.20 -6.82 -8.51
N TYR A 82 -10.03 -5.82 -8.25
CA TYR A 82 -9.55 -4.48 -7.98
C TYR A 82 -8.88 -4.41 -6.60
N ASN A 83 -7.88 -3.53 -6.50
CA ASN A 83 -7.24 -3.24 -5.22
C ASN A 83 -8.16 -2.40 -4.33
N GLN A 84 -7.94 -2.45 -3.04
CA GLN A 84 -8.58 -1.50 -2.14
C GLN A 84 -8.09 -0.08 -2.46
N ARG A 85 -8.99 0.90 -2.31
CA ARG A 85 -8.61 2.31 -2.39
C ARG A 85 -7.56 2.57 -1.30
N PRO A 86 -6.37 3.11 -1.63
CA PRO A 86 -5.40 3.50 -0.64
C PRO A 86 -6.05 4.47 0.37
N ALA A 87 -5.77 4.28 1.65
CA ALA A 87 -6.14 5.26 2.65
C ALA A 87 -5.51 6.61 2.28
N GLU A 88 -6.15 7.72 2.66
CA GLU A 88 -5.52 9.02 2.55
C GLU A 88 -4.17 8.96 3.28
N ARG A 89 -3.09 9.20 2.54
CA ARG A 89 -1.75 9.14 3.11
C ARG A 89 -1.52 10.37 3.94
N ASP A 90 -1.19 10.13 5.19
CA ASP A 90 -0.51 11.12 6.00
C ASP A 90 0.91 11.32 5.42
N PRO A 91 1.35 12.55 5.15
CA PRO A 91 2.75 12.83 4.78
C PRO A 91 3.75 12.29 5.81
N GLU A 92 3.33 12.10 7.05
CA GLU A 92 4.10 11.52 8.16
C GLU A 92 4.07 9.97 8.19
N ALA A 93 3.60 9.31 7.11
CA ALA A 93 3.44 7.86 7.07
C ALA A 93 4.73 7.07 7.40
N LEU A 94 5.91 7.63 7.12
CA LEU A 94 7.17 7.01 7.51
C LEU A 94 7.39 7.09 9.03
N GLU A 95 7.01 8.21 9.66
CA GLU A 95 7.25 8.42 11.10
C GLU A 95 6.50 7.41 11.95
N GLN A 96 5.28 7.02 11.56
CA GLN A 96 4.51 6.00 12.28
C GLN A 96 5.20 4.64 12.30
N TYR A 97 6.09 4.35 11.34
CA TYR A 97 6.80 3.08 11.24
C TYR A 97 8.16 3.09 11.93
N LEU A 98 8.70 4.27 12.34
CA LEU A 98 9.98 4.36 13.03
C LEU A 98 10.01 3.59 14.36
N ILE A 99 8.85 3.44 14.99
CA ILE A 99 8.71 2.65 16.22
C ILE A 99 9.15 1.19 16.05
N TYR A 100 9.05 0.63 14.83
CA TYR A 100 9.45 -0.76 14.55
C TYR A 100 10.98 -0.93 14.39
N ASP A 101 11.73 0.17 14.39
CA ASP A 101 13.19 0.12 14.42
C ASP A 101 13.72 -0.03 15.86
N ASP A 102 12.86 0.08 16.88
CA ASP A 102 13.21 -0.23 18.27
C ASP A 102 13.50 -1.72 18.42
N PRO A 103 14.70 -2.11 18.93
CA PRO A 103 15.10 -3.50 19.07
C PRO A 103 14.16 -4.32 19.98
N ALA A 104 13.62 -3.71 21.03
CA ALA A 104 12.71 -4.39 21.96
C ALA A 104 11.37 -4.72 21.29
N LEU A 105 10.85 -3.82 20.46
CA LEU A 105 9.61 -4.03 19.75
C LEU A 105 9.83 -4.99 18.56
N SER A 106 10.87 -4.79 17.76
CA SER A 106 11.16 -5.60 16.58
C SER A 106 11.41 -7.06 16.93
N ALA A 107 12.07 -7.36 18.04
CA ALA A 107 12.30 -8.73 18.53
C ALA A 107 10.99 -9.52 18.79
N THR A 108 9.84 -8.85 18.89
CA THR A 108 8.56 -9.52 19.11
C THR A 108 7.99 -10.18 17.84
N PHE A 109 8.45 -9.78 16.64
CA PHE A 109 7.98 -10.31 15.37
C PHE A 109 9.10 -10.56 14.34
N SER A 110 10.35 -10.40 14.76
CA SER A 110 11.52 -10.71 13.95
C SER A 110 12.56 -11.53 14.73
N GLU A 111 13.37 -12.26 13.99
CA GLU A 111 14.42 -13.13 14.52
C GLU A 111 15.72 -12.84 13.76
N THR A 112 16.83 -12.67 14.50
CA THR A 112 18.15 -12.51 13.90
C THR A 112 18.81 -13.88 13.75
N GLY A 113 19.17 -14.23 12.52
CA GLY A 113 19.89 -15.47 12.21
C GLY A 113 21.36 -15.41 12.62
N ALA A 114 22.01 -16.57 12.65
CA ALA A 114 23.46 -16.68 12.95
C ALA A 114 24.34 -15.96 11.90
N ASP A 115 23.82 -15.70 10.72
CA ASP A 115 24.45 -14.96 9.62
C ASP A 115 24.27 -13.43 9.72
N GLY A 116 23.68 -12.93 10.80
CA GLY A 116 23.40 -11.50 11.00
C GLY A 116 22.21 -10.98 10.23
N GLN A 117 21.54 -11.80 9.40
CA GLN A 117 20.33 -11.39 8.73
C GLN A 117 19.11 -11.46 9.66
N VAL A 118 18.19 -10.55 9.46
CA VAL A 118 16.92 -10.49 10.20
C VAL A 118 15.80 -11.05 9.35
N THR A 119 15.02 -11.97 9.91
CA THR A 119 13.78 -12.46 9.32
C THR A 119 12.60 -11.88 10.08
N ALA A 120 11.78 -11.07 9.42
CA ALA A 120 10.59 -10.48 10.02
C ALA A 120 9.31 -11.07 9.38
N LYS A 121 8.25 -11.15 10.19
CA LYS A 121 6.92 -11.65 9.77
C LYS A 121 5.91 -10.53 9.91
N LEU A 122 5.25 -10.19 8.80
CA LEU A 122 4.27 -9.10 8.74
C LEU A 122 2.92 -9.62 8.28
N LEU A 123 1.84 -9.15 8.90
CA LEU A 123 0.49 -9.28 8.37
C LEU A 123 0.25 -8.18 7.34
N LEU A 124 -0.43 -8.51 6.27
CA LEU A 124 -0.74 -7.61 5.18
C LEU A 124 -2.25 -7.45 5.02
N GLY A 125 -2.76 -6.25 5.22
CA GLY A 125 -4.15 -5.92 4.90
C GLY A 125 -4.29 -5.49 3.43
N GLY A 126 -5.39 -5.92 2.77
CA GLY A 126 -5.72 -5.49 1.42
C GLY A 126 -5.23 -6.40 0.30
N ILE A 127 -4.65 -7.56 0.60
CA ILE A 127 -4.30 -8.57 -0.41
C ILE A 127 -5.57 -9.30 -0.85
N SER A 128 -5.79 -9.39 -2.16
CA SER A 128 -6.98 -10.01 -2.73
C SER A 128 -6.69 -11.11 -3.75
N CYS A 129 -5.51 -11.16 -4.34
CA CYS A 129 -5.19 -12.11 -5.41
C CYS A 129 -3.69 -12.39 -5.53
N ALA A 130 -3.35 -13.41 -6.32
CA ALA A 130 -1.96 -13.78 -6.59
C ALA A 130 -1.12 -12.65 -7.23
N ALA A 131 -1.74 -11.76 -8.01
CA ALA A 131 -1.03 -10.60 -8.56
C ALA A 131 -0.57 -9.63 -7.47
N CYS A 132 -1.35 -9.50 -6.37
CA CYS A 132 -0.95 -8.70 -5.22
C CYS A 132 0.28 -9.31 -4.53
N THR A 133 0.34 -10.64 -4.38
CA THR A 133 1.51 -11.31 -3.78
C THR A 133 2.74 -11.10 -4.64
N TRP A 134 2.63 -11.31 -5.95
CA TRP A 134 3.71 -11.07 -6.90
C TRP A 134 4.22 -9.61 -6.85
N LEU A 135 3.29 -8.64 -6.82
CA LEU A 135 3.66 -7.22 -6.77
C LEU A 135 4.48 -6.89 -5.52
N ILE A 136 4.04 -7.39 -4.35
CA ILE A 136 4.74 -7.15 -3.10
C ILE A 136 6.12 -7.82 -3.11
N GLU A 137 6.20 -9.09 -3.50
CA GLU A 137 7.46 -9.83 -3.57
C GLU A 137 8.45 -9.16 -4.51
N GLN A 138 8.03 -8.75 -5.71
CA GLN A 138 8.89 -8.06 -6.67
C GLN A 138 9.35 -6.68 -6.17
N SER A 139 8.46 -5.93 -5.53
CA SER A 139 8.82 -4.64 -4.97
C SER A 139 9.80 -4.76 -3.80
N MET A 140 9.63 -5.76 -2.95
CA MET A 140 10.56 -6.02 -1.84
C MET A 140 11.93 -6.51 -2.36
N ALA A 141 11.96 -7.35 -3.38
CA ALA A 141 13.21 -7.84 -3.98
C ALA A 141 14.07 -6.72 -4.62
N GLN A 142 13.47 -5.58 -4.95
CA GLN A 142 14.20 -4.40 -5.46
C GLN A 142 14.85 -3.56 -4.36
N LEU A 143 14.52 -3.81 -3.09
CA LEU A 143 15.09 -3.05 -1.98
C LEU A 143 16.51 -3.53 -1.67
N PRO A 144 17.47 -2.60 -1.47
CA PRO A 144 18.84 -2.98 -1.11
C PRO A 144 18.85 -3.69 0.26
N GLY A 145 19.55 -4.80 0.33
CA GLY A 145 19.67 -5.57 1.57
C GLY A 145 18.56 -6.59 1.81
N VAL A 146 17.52 -6.66 1.00
CA VAL A 146 16.51 -7.73 1.06
C VAL A 146 17.03 -8.95 0.31
N SER A 147 17.10 -10.08 1.00
CA SER A 147 17.56 -11.37 0.42
C SER A 147 16.41 -12.31 0.07
N MET A 148 15.26 -12.16 0.72
CA MET A 148 14.06 -12.98 0.49
C MET A 148 12.81 -12.21 0.88
N ALA A 149 11.76 -12.35 0.07
CA ALA A 149 10.42 -11.88 0.38
C ALA A 149 9.40 -12.90 -0.16
N LEU A 150 8.61 -13.49 0.72
CA LEU A 150 7.60 -14.49 0.38
C LEU A 150 6.26 -14.11 1.00
N VAL A 151 5.22 -14.04 0.17
CA VAL A 151 3.86 -13.72 0.63
C VAL A 151 2.97 -14.95 0.62
N ASN A 152 2.47 -15.31 1.78
CA ASN A 152 1.43 -16.33 1.92
C ASN A 152 0.05 -15.67 1.81
N LEU A 153 -0.63 -15.87 0.68
CA LEU A 153 -1.94 -15.28 0.41
C LEU A 153 -3.03 -15.78 1.38
N GLN A 154 -3.00 -17.06 1.77
CA GLN A 154 -4.01 -17.62 2.66
C GLN A 154 -3.93 -17.05 4.09
N GLN A 155 -2.72 -16.75 4.54
CA GLN A 155 -2.46 -16.18 5.87
C GLN A 155 -2.36 -14.65 5.84
N ASN A 156 -2.38 -14.05 4.65
CA ASN A 156 -2.09 -12.63 4.45
C ASN A 156 -0.77 -12.22 5.13
N ARG A 157 0.27 -13.04 5.00
CA ARG A 157 1.54 -12.88 5.70
C ARG A 157 2.69 -12.74 4.73
N LEU A 158 3.54 -11.76 4.99
CA LEU A 158 4.84 -11.58 4.37
C LEU A 158 5.93 -12.07 5.32
N ASP A 159 6.72 -13.01 4.86
CA ASP A 159 7.98 -13.43 5.48
C ASP A 159 9.11 -12.75 4.70
N ILE A 160 9.85 -11.85 5.35
CA ILE A 160 10.92 -11.08 4.71
C ILE A 160 12.24 -11.25 5.45
N ARG A 161 13.32 -11.50 4.69
CA ARG A 161 14.67 -11.62 5.22
C ARG A 161 15.56 -10.53 4.63
N PHE A 162 16.27 -9.81 5.49
CA PHE A 162 17.05 -8.65 5.09
C PHE A 162 18.28 -8.42 6.00
N SER A 163 19.21 -7.62 5.49
CA SER A 163 20.38 -7.15 6.25
C SER A 163 20.04 -5.84 6.95
N PRO A 164 20.08 -5.77 8.29
CA PRO A 164 19.78 -4.56 9.06
C PRO A 164 20.81 -3.42 8.84
N GLU A 165 21.96 -3.73 8.28
CA GLU A 165 22.99 -2.75 7.91
C GLU A 165 22.59 -1.94 6.67
N HIS A 166 21.77 -2.51 5.78
CA HIS A 166 21.39 -1.88 4.51
C HIS A 166 19.98 -1.29 4.53
N ILE A 167 19.06 -1.87 5.29
CA ILE A 167 17.68 -1.42 5.35
C ILE A 167 17.08 -1.65 6.75
N LYS A 168 16.24 -0.72 7.18
CA LYS A 168 15.51 -0.80 8.45
C LYS A 168 14.10 -1.32 8.25
N LEU A 169 13.49 -1.85 9.31
CA LEU A 169 12.10 -2.31 9.30
C LEU A 169 11.13 -1.21 8.92
N SER A 170 11.31 0.00 9.43
CA SER A 170 10.49 1.17 9.09
C SER A 170 10.36 1.38 7.58
N HIS A 171 11.47 1.25 6.84
CA HIS A 171 11.47 1.39 5.38
C HIS A 171 10.72 0.26 4.67
N ILE A 172 10.84 -0.98 5.18
CA ILE A 172 10.09 -2.13 4.65
C ILE A 172 8.58 -1.90 4.84
N PHE A 173 8.16 -1.48 6.03
CA PHE A 173 6.77 -1.15 6.32
C PHE A 173 6.27 -0.02 5.41
N ALA A 174 7.03 1.07 5.30
CA ALA A 174 6.67 2.22 4.46
C ALA A 174 6.56 1.83 2.98
N GLN A 175 7.43 0.94 2.48
CA GLN A 175 7.36 0.49 1.09
C GLN A 175 6.13 -0.36 0.82
N VAL A 176 5.76 -1.26 1.74
CA VAL A 176 4.52 -2.05 1.64
C VAL A 176 3.29 -1.15 1.67
N ASP A 177 3.28 -0.15 2.55
CA ASP A 177 2.21 0.85 2.63
C ASP A 177 2.15 1.71 1.35
N ALA A 178 3.30 2.05 0.80
CA ALA A 178 3.42 2.79 -0.46
C ALA A 178 2.77 2.06 -1.65
N LEU A 179 2.73 0.74 -1.63
CA LEU A 179 2.02 -0.09 -2.61
C LEU A 179 0.50 -0.14 -2.36
N GLY A 180 0.00 0.47 -1.27
CA GLY A 180 -1.42 0.50 -0.91
C GLY A 180 -1.87 -0.66 -0.01
N TYR A 181 -0.94 -1.44 0.53
CA TYR A 181 -1.22 -2.51 1.50
C TYR A 181 -0.95 -2.01 2.91
N ARG A 182 -1.60 -2.64 3.91
CA ARG A 182 -1.47 -2.24 5.32
C ARG A 182 -0.61 -3.24 6.08
N PRO A 183 0.69 -2.98 6.25
CA PRO A 183 1.56 -3.87 7.01
C PRO A 183 1.31 -3.71 8.51
N ARG A 184 1.35 -4.84 9.22
CA ARG A 184 1.32 -4.90 10.68
C ARG A 184 2.27 -6.00 11.15
N PRO A 185 2.87 -5.91 12.34
CA PRO A 185 3.63 -7.00 12.93
C PRO A 185 2.79 -8.28 13.05
N PHE A 186 3.38 -9.41 12.72
CA PHE A 186 2.77 -10.71 12.96
C PHE A 186 3.31 -11.29 14.27
N HIS A 187 2.45 -11.47 15.24
CA HIS A 187 2.77 -12.18 16.47
C HIS A 187 2.16 -13.58 16.42
N SER A 188 2.96 -14.61 16.73
CA SER A 188 2.44 -15.96 16.89
C SER A 188 1.39 -16.01 18.02
N SER A 189 0.54 -17.05 18.03
CA SER A 189 -0.44 -17.20 19.10
C SER A 189 0.22 -17.25 20.48
N THR A 190 1.37 -17.91 20.60
CA THR A 190 2.18 -18.00 21.82
C THR A 190 2.70 -16.64 22.25
N GLN A 191 3.23 -15.84 21.31
CA GLN A 191 3.70 -14.48 21.61
C GLN A 191 2.56 -13.55 22.01
N ARG A 192 1.40 -13.65 21.35
CA ARG A 192 0.20 -12.89 21.75
C ARG A 192 -0.25 -13.23 23.17
N GLN A 193 -0.21 -14.51 23.55
CA GLN A 193 -0.55 -14.94 24.91
C GLN A 193 0.43 -14.37 25.92
N GLN A 194 1.74 -14.49 25.67
CA GLN A 194 2.79 -13.93 26.54
C GLN A 194 2.68 -12.41 26.72
N MET A 195 2.37 -11.69 25.63
CA MET A 195 2.11 -10.24 25.71
C MET A 195 0.88 -9.95 26.57
N ALA A 196 -0.24 -10.68 26.35
CA ALA A 196 -1.47 -10.49 27.13
C ALA A 196 -1.22 -10.78 28.61
N ASP A 197 -0.50 -11.84 28.93
CA ASP A 197 -0.14 -12.20 30.31
C ASP A 197 0.78 -11.14 30.95
N GLY A 198 1.74 -10.60 30.19
CA GLY A 198 2.61 -9.51 30.64
C GLY A 198 1.87 -8.20 30.93
N TYR A 199 0.88 -7.85 30.11
CA TYR A 199 0.01 -6.70 30.39
C TYR A 199 -0.87 -6.91 31.62
N ARG A 200 -1.37 -8.13 31.81
CA ARG A 200 -2.20 -8.48 32.99
C ARG A 200 -1.43 -8.37 34.28
N LEU A 201 -0.22 -8.94 34.34
CA LEU A 201 0.66 -8.85 35.53
C LEU A 201 0.99 -7.40 35.88
N ARG A 202 1.33 -6.57 34.87
CA ARG A 202 1.65 -5.15 35.09
C ARG A 202 0.45 -4.34 35.60
N SER A 203 -0.77 -4.65 35.13
CA SER A 203 -1.98 -3.98 35.62
C SER A 203 -2.33 -4.40 37.05
N GLU A 204 -2.05 -5.63 37.46
CA GLU A 204 -2.25 -6.13 38.82
C GLU A 204 -1.26 -5.50 39.80
N GLU A 205 0.01 -5.30 39.40
CA GLU A 205 1.02 -4.58 40.20
C GLU A 205 0.60 -3.13 40.48
N HIS A 206 0.14 -2.40 39.47
CA HIS A 206 -0.35 -1.02 39.64
C HIS A 206 -1.59 -0.92 40.55
N THR A 207 -2.48 -1.91 40.52
CA THR A 207 -3.67 -1.92 41.37
C THR A 207 -3.31 -2.21 42.83
N SER A 208 -2.36 -3.07 43.08
CA SER A 208 -1.88 -3.38 44.45
C SER A 208 -1.12 -2.21 45.10
N GLU A 209 -0.32 -1.45 44.29
CA GLU A 209 0.33 -0.23 44.80
C GLU A 209 -0.64 0.87 45.18
N LEU A 210 -1.71 1.06 44.42
CA LEU A 210 -2.78 2.03 44.77
C LEU A 210 -3.56 1.62 46.00
N GLN A 211 -3.79 0.34 46.23
CA GLN A 211 -4.47 -0.16 47.44
C GLN A 211 -3.60 -0.06 48.69
N SER A 212 -2.29 -0.23 48.59
CA SER A 212 -1.38 -0.06 49.73
C SER A 212 -1.22 1.41 50.15
N ARG A 213 -1.34 2.35 49.20
CA ARG A 213 -1.31 3.80 49.48
C ARG A 213 -2.62 4.34 50.10
N SER A 214 -3.78 3.73 49.79
CA SER A 214 -5.07 4.14 50.38
C SER A 214 -5.28 3.60 51.78
N GLY A 215 -4.48 2.64 52.26
CA GLY A 215 -4.57 2.07 53.62
C GLY A 215 -3.92 2.90 54.73
N LEU A 216 -3.37 4.09 54.45
CA LEU A 216 -2.61 4.91 55.40
C LEU A 216 -3.37 6.15 55.91
N VAL A 217 -4.67 6.26 55.67
CA VAL A 217 -5.48 7.36 56.23
C VAL A 217 -6.73 6.77 56.84
N CYS A 218 -6.64 6.35 58.09
CA CYS A 218 -7.69 6.37 59.13
C CYS A 218 -7.14 5.72 60.41
N ARG A 219 -6.53 6.51 61.27
CA ARG A 219 -6.56 6.24 62.71
C ARG A 219 -7.15 7.47 63.43
N PRO A 220 -8.14 7.24 64.31
CA PRO A 220 -8.77 8.29 65.09
C PRO A 220 -7.82 8.85 66.15
#